data_ab4cb1f768423c8f29ca123176481037
#
_entry.id   ab4cb1f768423c8f29ca123176481037
#
_cell.length_a   1.000
_cell.length_b   1.000
_cell.length_c   1.000
_cell.angle_alpha   90.00
_cell.angle_beta   90.00
_cell.angle_gamma   90.00
#
_symmetry.space_group_name_H-M   'P 1'
#
loop_
_entity.id
_entity.type
_entity.pdbx_description
1 polymer ?
#
loop_
_entity_poly.entity_id
_entity_poly.type
_entity_poly.pdbx_seq_one_letter_code
_entity_poly.pdbx_strand_id
1 'polypeptide(L)'
;MTRWLLKTVAADGAAYGDFVWPLEVGAEVTAPDWSDAPKCGGGLHGLLDGRGDGALLDWSPDAVWLVAEVPADAHLVDLDGKVKVDWCVVAHVGDQVSATGFLADQGVVDGVVGAHVVAGHRGVATAGNHGTATAGNHGTATAGNHGTATAGNGGTATAGDYGTAT
;
A
#
# COMPACT_ATOMS: atom_id res chain seq x y z
N MET A 1 7.35 -5.10 -16.11
CA MET A 1 7.33 -5.22 -14.63
C MET A 1 5.88 -5.07 -14.23
N THR A 2 5.32 -6.05 -13.53
CA THR A 2 3.95 -6.01 -13.05
C THR A 2 3.78 -4.86 -12.07
N ARG A 3 2.67 -4.13 -12.14
CA ARG A 3 2.33 -3.04 -11.25
C ARG A 3 1.15 -3.45 -10.37
N TRP A 4 1.13 -2.93 -9.17
CA TRP A 4 0.16 -3.32 -8.17
C TRP A 4 -0.63 -2.11 -7.66
N LEU A 5 -1.90 -2.30 -7.39
CA LEU A 5 -2.78 -1.30 -6.80
C LEU A 5 -3.16 -1.76 -5.39
N LEU A 6 -2.69 -1.06 -4.36
CA LEU A 6 -3.10 -1.29 -2.98
C LEU A 6 -4.33 -0.44 -2.66
N LYS A 7 -5.35 -1.08 -2.09
CA LYS A 7 -6.63 -0.45 -1.76
C LYS A 7 -7.22 -1.02 -0.47
N THR A 8 -7.97 -0.20 0.26
CA THR A 8 -8.83 -0.65 1.37
C THR A 8 -10.30 -0.46 1.01
N VAL A 9 -11.12 -1.39 1.48
CA VAL A 9 -12.58 -1.38 1.33
C VAL A 9 -13.24 -1.87 2.61
N ALA A 10 -14.54 -1.65 2.77
CA ALA A 10 -15.29 -2.22 3.89
C ALA A 10 -15.36 -3.75 3.81
N ALA A 11 -15.78 -4.41 4.89
CA ALA A 11 -15.86 -5.88 4.98
C ALA A 11 -16.74 -6.53 3.91
N ASP A 12 -17.69 -5.82 3.34
CA ASP A 12 -18.55 -6.26 2.24
C ASP A 12 -18.03 -5.84 0.85
N GLY A 13 -16.83 -5.27 0.76
CA GLY A 13 -16.25 -4.76 -0.47
C GLY A 13 -16.66 -3.34 -0.84
N ALA A 14 -17.54 -2.70 -0.07
CA ALA A 14 -17.99 -1.35 -0.36
C ALA A 14 -16.82 -0.36 -0.32
N ALA A 15 -16.76 0.50 -1.32
CA ALA A 15 -15.80 1.59 -1.45
C ALA A 15 -16.54 2.94 -1.55
N TYR A 16 -15.81 4.00 -1.86
CA TYR A 16 -16.40 5.30 -2.06
C TYR A 16 -17.46 5.29 -3.19
N GLY A 17 -18.60 5.89 -2.94
CA GLY A 17 -19.77 5.78 -3.81
C GLY A 17 -20.47 4.44 -3.61
N ASP A 18 -21.26 4.03 -4.58
CA ASP A 18 -21.99 2.75 -4.55
C ASP A 18 -21.19 1.59 -5.18
N PHE A 19 -19.88 1.77 -5.39
CA PHE A 19 -19.05 0.74 -6.01
C PHE A 19 -18.63 -0.31 -4.98
N VAL A 20 -18.88 -1.57 -5.31
CA VAL A 20 -18.47 -2.73 -4.49
C VAL A 20 -17.39 -3.49 -5.21
N TRP A 21 -16.24 -3.64 -4.56
CA TRP A 21 -15.13 -4.43 -5.06
C TRP A 21 -15.40 -5.92 -4.82
N PRO A 22 -15.14 -6.78 -5.81
CA PRO A 22 -15.17 -8.22 -5.58
C PRO A 22 -14.05 -8.61 -4.61
N LEU A 23 -14.39 -9.46 -3.63
CA LEU A 23 -13.46 -9.99 -2.65
C LEU A 23 -12.97 -11.40 -3.04
N GLU A 24 -12.84 -11.66 -4.32
CA GLU A 24 -12.39 -12.93 -4.89
C GLU A 24 -11.10 -12.73 -5.68
N VAL A 25 -10.06 -13.50 -5.35
CA VAL A 25 -8.80 -13.48 -6.09
C VAL A 25 -9.02 -14.01 -7.50
N GLY A 26 -8.49 -13.29 -8.49
CA GLY A 26 -8.69 -13.56 -9.91
C GLY A 26 -9.88 -12.83 -10.53
N ALA A 27 -10.69 -12.12 -9.74
CA ALA A 27 -11.78 -11.32 -10.29
C ALA A 27 -11.25 -10.12 -11.07
N GLU A 28 -11.74 -9.95 -12.30
CA GLU A 28 -11.51 -8.74 -13.10
C GLU A 28 -12.44 -7.62 -12.64
N VAL A 29 -11.89 -6.44 -12.50
CA VAL A 29 -12.61 -5.24 -12.03
C VAL A 29 -12.44 -4.15 -13.06
N THR A 30 -13.55 -3.65 -13.58
CA THR A 30 -13.57 -2.54 -14.57
C THR A 30 -14.28 -1.34 -13.96
N ALA A 31 -13.73 -0.14 -14.15
CA ALA A 31 -14.35 1.10 -13.73
C ALA A 31 -15.58 1.39 -14.58
N PRO A 32 -16.80 1.49 -13.99
CA PRO A 32 -18.02 1.72 -14.76
C PRO A 32 -18.12 3.16 -15.31
N ASP A 33 -17.31 4.06 -14.76
CA ASP A 33 -17.36 5.51 -14.99
C ASP A 33 -16.01 6.07 -15.45
N TRP A 34 -15.18 5.25 -16.10
CA TRP A 34 -13.82 5.62 -16.48
C TRP A 34 -13.72 7.00 -17.16
N SER A 35 -12.74 7.76 -16.70
CA SER A 35 -12.35 9.05 -17.29
C SER A 35 -10.86 9.25 -17.14
N ASP A 36 -10.17 9.64 -18.19
CA ASP A 36 -8.75 9.97 -18.22
C ASP A 36 -8.42 11.35 -17.65
N ALA A 37 -9.43 12.13 -17.27
CA ALA A 37 -9.21 13.45 -16.65
C ALA A 37 -8.38 13.32 -15.35
N PRO A 38 -7.34 14.14 -15.12
CA PRO A 38 -6.48 14.05 -13.94
C PRO A 38 -7.14 14.66 -12.69
N LYS A 39 -8.25 14.08 -12.29
CA LYS A 39 -9.06 14.46 -11.11
C LYS A 39 -9.66 13.23 -10.45
N CYS A 40 -10.04 13.35 -9.17
CA CYS A 40 -10.77 12.31 -8.46
C CYS A 40 -12.10 11.98 -9.14
N GLY A 41 -12.53 10.71 -9.04
CA GLY A 41 -13.70 10.16 -9.73
C GLY A 41 -13.32 9.58 -11.10
N GLY A 42 -14.20 8.78 -11.66
CA GLY A 42 -14.04 8.15 -12.96
C GLY A 42 -12.85 7.20 -13.02
N GLY A 43 -12.89 6.11 -12.23
CA GLY A 43 -11.85 5.09 -12.22
C GLY A 43 -11.73 4.33 -10.90
N LEU A 44 -10.92 3.27 -10.90
CA LEU A 44 -10.57 2.47 -9.73
C LEU A 44 -9.35 3.09 -9.04
N HIS A 45 -9.54 3.62 -7.83
CA HIS A 45 -8.49 4.36 -7.11
C HIS A 45 -7.74 3.49 -6.12
N GLY A 46 -6.43 3.71 -6.00
CA GLY A 46 -5.58 3.06 -5.00
C GLY A 46 -4.18 3.63 -4.97
N LEU A 47 -3.30 3.02 -4.18
CA LEU A 47 -1.89 3.37 -4.08
C LEU A 47 -1.07 2.48 -5.01
N LEU A 48 -0.38 3.10 -5.97
CA LEU A 48 0.43 2.35 -6.94
C LEU A 48 1.67 1.76 -6.26
N ASP A 49 1.84 0.44 -6.42
CA ASP A 49 2.87 -0.33 -5.73
C ASP A 49 2.84 -0.08 -4.20
N GLY A 50 1.65 0.13 -3.64
CA GLY A 50 1.45 0.42 -2.22
C GLY A 50 2.04 1.75 -1.74
N ARG A 51 2.48 2.63 -2.63
CA ARG A 51 3.13 3.91 -2.29
C ARG A 51 2.18 5.08 -2.48
N GLY A 52 2.28 6.08 -1.62
CA GLY A 52 1.48 7.29 -1.72
C GLY A 52 0.98 7.80 -0.38
N ASP A 53 -0.19 8.44 -0.39
CA ASP A 53 -0.78 9.04 0.79
C ASP A 53 -1.56 8.00 1.60
N GLY A 54 -1.01 7.60 2.75
CA GLY A 54 -1.64 6.66 3.68
C GLY A 54 -2.96 7.15 4.27
N ALA A 55 -3.25 8.45 4.26
CA ALA A 55 -4.53 9.00 4.70
C ALA A 55 -5.70 8.62 3.79
N LEU A 56 -5.41 8.10 2.60
CA LEU A 56 -6.42 7.63 1.65
C LEU A 56 -6.88 6.17 1.90
N LEU A 57 -6.23 5.48 2.84
CA LEU A 57 -6.59 4.13 3.24
C LEU A 57 -7.49 4.15 4.48
N ASP A 58 -8.36 3.16 4.59
CA ASP A 58 -9.14 2.89 5.78
C ASP A 58 -8.29 2.07 6.77
N TRP A 59 -8.08 2.60 7.98
CA TRP A 59 -7.27 1.99 9.04
C TRP A 59 -8.13 1.32 10.11
N SER A 60 -9.44 1.19 9.88
CA SER A 60 -10.31 0.46 10.82
C SER A 60 -9.92 -1.02 10.90
N PRO A 61 -10.09 -1.68 12.06
CA PRO A 61 -9.67 -3.07 12.25
C PRO A 61 -10.38 -4.08 11.36
N ASP A 62 -11.53 -3.71 10.83
CA ASP A 62 -12.39 -4.52 9.94
C ASP A 62 -12.25 -4.15 8.46
N ALA A 63 -11.38 -3.18 8.13
CA ALA A 63 -11.07 -2.85 6.74
C ALA A 63 -10.42 -4.03 6.01
N VAL A 64 -10.93 -4.35 4.84
CA VAL A 64 -10.33 -5.34 3.95
C VAL A 64 -9.27 -4.66 3.08
N TRP A 65 -8.08 -5.24 3.07
CA TRP A 65 -6.96 -4.79 2.25
C TRP A 65 -6.88 -5.62 0.98
N LEU A 66 -6.95 -4.95 -0.16
CA LEU A 66 -6.88 -5.54 -1.50
C LEU A 66 -5.56 -5.18 -2.17
N VAL A 67 -4.97 -6.14 -2.86
CA VAL A 67 -3.95 -5.86 -3.87
C VAL A 67 -4.48 -6.34 -5.21
N ALA A 68 -4.48 -5.47 -6.21
CA ALA A 68 -4.86 -5.80 -7.57
C ALA A 68 -3.69 -5.63 -8.52
N GLU A 69 -3.55 -6.55 -9.47
CA GLU A 69 -2.64 -6.43 -10.59
C GLU A 69 -3.18 -5.39 -11.58
N VAL A 70 -2.33 -4.44 -11.96
CA VAL A 70 -2.63 -3.47 -13.02
C VAL A 70 -2.00 -3.98 -14.31
N PRO A 71 -2.79 -4.47 -15.27
CA PRO A 71 -2.27 -4.98 -16.53
C PRO A 71 -1.54 -3.92 -17.34
N ALA A 72 -0.63 -4.37 -18.21
CA ALA A 72 0.23 -3.47 -18.98
C ALA A 72 -0.55 -2.59 -19.99
N ASP A 73 -1.72 -3.01 -20.39
CA ASP A 73 -2.64 -2.32 -21.29
C ASP A 73 -3.71 -1.50 -20.56
N ALA A 74 -3.77 -1.54 -19.21
CA ALA A 74 -4.65 -0.71 -18.42
C ALA A 74 -4.23 0.77 -18.52
N HIS A 75 -5.23 1.64 -18.63
CA HIS A 75 -5.00 3.08 -18.54
C HIS A 75 -4.81 3.49 -17.09
N LEU A 76 -3.75 4.26 -16.84
CA LEU A 76 -3.39 4.73 -15.51
C LEU A 76 -3.23 6.25 -15.52
N VAL A 77 -3.85 6.91 -14.54
CA VAL A 77 -3.73 8.36 -14.32
C VAL A 77 -3.20 8.59 -12.91
N ASP A 78 -2.09 9.31 -12.81
CA ASP A 78 -1.53 9.76 -11.54
C ASP A 78 -2.31 10.97 -11.01
N LEU A 79 -2.63 10.96 -9.70
CA LEU A 79 -3.41 11.98 -9.01
C LEU A 79 -2.65 12.61 -7.83
N ASP A 80 -1.31 12.51 -7.82
CA ASP A 80 -0.45 13.00 -6.74
C ASP A 80 -0.80 12.38 -5.37
N GLY A 81 -0.13 11.29 -5.06
CA GLY A 81 -0.34 10.50 -3.82
C GLY A 81 -1.28 9.31 -3.97
N LYS A 82 -1.99 9.17 -5.06
CA LYS A 82 -2.74 7.98 -5.48
C LYS A 82 -2.82 7.91 -7.00
N VAL A 83 -3.27 6.79 -7.51
CA VAL A 83 -3.59 6.63 -8.94
C VAL A 83 -5.04 6.21 -9.13
N LYS A 84 -5.50 6.29 -10.36
CA LYS A 84 -6.69 5.60 -10.83
C LYS A 84 -6.39 4.80 -12.09
N VAL A 85 -7.08 3.67 -12.23
CA VAL A 85 -6.98 2.78 -13.39
C VAL A 85 -8.37 2.48 -13.95
N ASP A 86 -8.45 2.13 -15.23
CA ASP A 86 -9.72 1.75 -15.87
C ASP A 86 -10.11 0.30 -15.54
N TRP A 87 -9.12 -0.59 -15.39
CA TRP A 87 -9.35 -1.97 -14.98
C TRP A 87 -8.14 -2.59 -14.28
N CYS A 88 -8.39 -3.64 -13.52
CA CYS A 88 -7.37 -4.41 -12.81
C CYS A 88 -7.90 -5.81 -12.48
N VAL A 89 -7.03 -6.67 -11.96
CA VAL A 89 -7.40 -8.04 -11.51
C VAL A 89 -7.06 -8.18 -10.03
N VAL A 90 -8.01 -8.61 -9.20
CA VAL A 90 -7.77 -8.84 -7.77
C VAL A 90 -6.74 -9.96 -7.60
N ALA A 91 -5.61 -9.65 -6.97
CA ALA A 91 -4.50 -10.58 -6.76
C ALA A 91 -4.39 -11.06 -5.31
N HIS A 92 -4.84 -10.23 -4.36
CA HIS A 92 -4.86 -10.58 -2.93
C HIS A 92 -6.01 -9.88 -2.21
N VAL A 93 -6.58 -10.59 -1.23
CA VAL A 93 -7.62 -10.09 -0.33
C VAL A 93 -7.27 -10.53 1.09
N GLY A 94 -7.21 -9.60 2.03
CA GLY A 94 -6.88 -9.95 3.41
C GLY A 94 -6.84 -8.73 4.33
N ASP A 95 -5.96 -8.79 5.31
CA ASP A 95 -5.67 -7.70 6.24
C ASP A 95 -4.41 -6.91 5.81
N GLN A 96 -4.09 -5.88 6.57
CA GLN A 96 -2.92 -5.02 6.33
C GLN A 96 -1.62 -5.83 6.21
N VAL A 97 -1.39 -6.78 7.11
CA VAL A 97 -0.13 -7.55 7.17
C VAL A 97 -0.02 -8.46 5.96
N SER A 98 -1.08 -9.18 5.62
CA SER A 98 -1.08 -10.10 4.49
C SER A 98 -0.98 -9.37 3.15
N ALA A 99 -1.66 -8.23 2.98
CA ALA A 99 -1.60 -7.45 1.74
C ALA A 99 -0.22 -6.80 1.51
N THR A 100 0.38 -6.23 2.55
CA THR A 100 1.74 -5.65 2.43
C THR A 100 2.81 -6.74 2.31
N GLY A 101 2.60 -7.91 2.92
CA GLY A 101 3.43 -9.10 2.73
C GLY A 101 3.36 -9.62 1.30
N PHE A 102 2.16 -9.68 0.71
CA PHE A 102 2.00 -10.05 -0.70
C PHE A 102 2.81 -9.12 -1.62
N LEU A 103 2.75 -7.80 -1.42
CA LEU A 103 3.55 -6.85 -2.19
C LEU A 103 5.06 -7.10 -2.05
N ALA A 104 5.52 -7.41 -0.84
CA ALA A 104 6.92 -7.74 -0.59
C ALA A 104 7.36 -9.01 -1.34
N ASP A 105 6.52 -10.05 -1.37
CA ASP A 105 6.75 -11.30 -2.11
C ASP A 105 6.80 -11.06 -3.64
N GLN A 106 6.11 -10.01 -4.12
CA GLN A 106 6.19 -9.56 -5.51
C GLN A 106 7.40 -8.65 -5.80
N GLY A 107 8.29 -8.45 -4.82
CA GLY A 107 9.49 -7.62 -4.95
C GLY A 107 9.26 -6.12 -4.70
N VAL A 108 8.11 -5.72 -4.20
CA VAL A 108 7.82 -4.34 -3.80
C VAL A 108 8.17 -4.19 -2.32
N VAL A 109 9.39 -3.77 -2.03
CA VAL A 109 9.94 -3.80 -0.66
C VAL A 109 10.14 -2.42 -0.01
N ASP A 110 10.13 -1.34 -0.81
CA ASP A 110 10.45 -0.01 -0.32
C ASP A 110 9.24 0.92 -0.32
N GLY A 111 9.05 1.63 0.79
CA GLY A 111 8.08 2.73 0.89
C GLY A 111 6.61 2.31 0.87
N VAL A 112 6.30 1.02 1.06
CA VAL A 112 4.93 0.51 1.09
C VAL A 112 4.22 1.04 2.34
N VAL A 113 3.09 1.69 2.14
CA VAL A 113 2.24 2.23 3.20
C VAL A 113 1.70 1.09 4.07
N GLY A 114 1.83 1.23 5.39
CA GLY A 114 1.38 0.22 6.35
C GLY A 114 2.26 -1.03 6.44
N ALA A 115 3.36 -1.14 5.68
CA ALA A 115 4.20 -2.32 5.70
C ALA A 115 4.92 -2.52 7.05
N HIS A 116 5.09 -3.78 7.45
CA HIS A 116 5.95 -4.18 8.55
C HIS A 116 7.22 -4.82 7.98
N VAL A 117 8.35 -4.12 8.07
CA VAL A 117 9.62 -4.53 7.49
C VAL A 117 10.65 -4.81 8.58
N VAL A 118 11.24 -5.99 8.55
CA VAL A 118 12.28 -6.39 9.51
C VAL A 118 13.56 -6.73 8.78
N ALA A 119 14.66 -6.11 9.18
CA ALA A 119 16.00 -6.43 8.71
C ALA A 119 16.90 -6.86 9.86
N GLY A 120 17.83 -7.79 9.59
CA GLY A 120 18.77 -8.32 10.59
C GLY A 120 19.90 -7.35 10.92
N HIS A 121 20.96 -7.92 11.55
CA HIS A 121 22.19 -7.20 11.89
C HIS A 121 22.79 -6.51 10.64
N ARG A 122 23.11 -5.21 10.76
CA ARG A 122 23.59 -4.34 9.67
C ARG A 122 22.63 -4.22 8.47
N GLY A 123 21.37 -4.67 8.62
CA GLY A 123 20.37 -4.59 7.57
C GLY A 123 19.72 -3.22 7.47
N VAL A 124 19.01 -3.02 6.36
CA VAL A 124 18.20 -1.81 6.12
C VAL A 124 16.73 -2.22 6.04
N ALA A 125 15.89 -1.58 6.83
CA ALA A 125 14.45 -1.73 6.81
C ALA A 125 13.80 -0.40 6.46
N THR A 126 12.96 -0.37 5.41
CA THR A 126 12.24 0.84 5.01
C THR A 126 10.76 0.56 4.86
N ALA A 127 9.95 1.22 5.64
CA ALA A 127 8.49 1.18 5.55
C ALA A 127 7.94 2.54 5.12
N GLY A 128 6.79 2.54 4.46
CA GLY A 128 6.11 3.77 4.07
C GLY A 128 5.36 4.41 5.25
N ASN A 129 4.44 5.33 4.94
CA ASN A 129 3.58 5.97 5.93
C ASN A 129 2.79 4.91 6.71
N HIS A 130 2.58 5.16 8.01
CA HIS A 130 1.91 4.24 8.94
C HIS A 130 2.56 2.84 9.05
N GLY A 131 3.76 2.65 8.50
CA GLY A 131 4.48 1.39 8.52
C GLY A 131 5.38 1.25 9.74
N THR A 132 5.88 0.02 9.94
CA THR A 132 6.86 -0.29 10.97
C THR A 132 8.13 -0.82 10.33
N ALA A 133 9.25 -0.21 10.63
CA ALA A 133 10.57 -0.67 10.21
C ALA A 133 11.41 -1.05 11.42
N THR A 134 11.95 -2.27 11.43
CA THR A 134 12.84 -2.75 12.50
C THR A 134 14.13 -3.23 11.91
N ALA A 135 15.26 -2.67 12.32
CA ALA A 135 16.59 -3.13 11.94
C ALA A 135 17.36 -3.65 13.18
N GLY A 136 18.21 -4.64 12.96
CA GLY A 136 19.07 -5.16 14.02
C GLY A 136 20.22 -4.22 14.37
N ASN A 137 21.15 -4.70 15.21
CA ASN A 137 22.30 -3.91 15.63
C ASN A 137 23.11 -3.39 14.45
N HIS A 138 23.54 -2.12 14.50
CA HIS A 138 24.26 -1.41 13.44
C HIS A 138 23.48 -1.32 12.11
N GLY A 139 22.16 -1.57 12.13
CA GLY A 139 21.29 -1.44 10.97
C GLY A 139 20.66 -0.05 10.87
N THR A 140 19.92 0.17 9.78
CA THR A 140 19.17 1.40 9.56
C THR A 140 17.69 1.08 9.42
N ALA A 141 16.84 1.72 10.21
CA ALA A 141 15.39 1.62 10.10
C ALA A 141 14.82 2.98 9.69
N THR A 142 13.96 3.00 8.68
CA THR A 142 13.29 4.22 8.22
C THR A 142 11.80 3.95 8.08
N ALA A 143 10.97 4.77 8.69
CA ALA A 143 9.51 4.74 8.50
C ALA A 143 9.01 6.11 8.05
N GLY A 144 7.93 6.14 7.28
CA GLY A 144 7.29 7.38 6.85
C GLY A 144 6.51 8.06 7.97
N ASN A 145 5.65 9.03 7.59
CA ASN A 145 4.80 9.77 8.53
C ASN A 145 3.88 8.82 9.30
N HIS A 146 3.66 9.10 10.58
CA HIS A 146 2.90 8.24 11.50
C HIS A 146 3.44 6.81 11.64
N GLY A 147 4.66 6.55 11.19
CA GLY A 147 5.29 5.24 11.24
C GLY A 147 6.15 5.03 12.47
N THR A 148 6.62 3.81 12.67
CA THR A 148 7.54 3.45 13.76
C THR A 148 8.84 2.89 13.17
N ALA A 149 9.97 3.47 13.56
CA ALA A 149 11.29 2.99 13.20
C ALA A 149 12.06 2.57 14.46
N THR A 150 12.60 1.36 14.48
CA THR A 150 13.40 0.84 15.60
C THR A 150 14.72 0.27 15.08
N ALA A 151 15.84 0.72 15.64
CA ALA A 151 17.15 0.15 15.32
C ALA A 151 17.82 -0.39 16.59
N GLY A 152 18.58 -1.47 16.45
CA GLY A 152 19.35 -2.02 17.55
C GLY A 152 20.59 -1.19 17.90
N ASN A 153 21.42 -1.69 18.83
CA ASN A 153 22.59 -0.98 19.34
C ASN A 153 23.53 -0.49 18.22
N GLY A 154 23.88 0.80 18.25
CA GLY A 154 24.73 1.42 17.24
C GLY A 154 24.07 1.58 15.86
N GLY A 155 22.76 1.37 15.77
CA GLY A 155 21.98 1.57 14.57
C GLY A 155 21.41 3.00 14.44
N THR A 156 20.74 3.24 13.34
CA THR A 156 20.05 4.52 13.06
C THR A 156 18.56 4.28 12.84
N ALA A 157 17.70 5.00 13.55
CA ALA A 157 16.27 4.98 13.36
C ALA A 157 15.78 6.36 12.93
N THR A 158 14.95 6.43 11.90
CA THR A 158 14.35 7.68 11.40
C THR A 158 12.86 7.46 11.12
N ALA A 159 12.01 8.31 11.67
CA ALA A 159 10.58 8.34 11.35
C ALA A 159 10.19 9.71 10.83
N GLY A 160 9.17 9.76 9.97
CA GLY A 160 8.62 11.01 9.47
C GLY A 160 7.77 11.74 10.52
N ASP A 161 7.00 12.74 10.09
CA ASP A 161 6.15 13.56 10.95
C ASP A 161 5.18 12.68 11.75
N TYR A 162 5.00 13.01 13.04
CA TYR A 162 4.16 12.25 13.98
C TYR A 162 4.56 10.76 14.13
N GLY A 163 5.74 10.37 13.68
CA GLY A 163 6.28 9.02 13.83
C GLY A 163 7.11 8.86 15.11
N THR A 164 7.51 7.61 15.39
CA THR A 164 8.37 7.25 16.52
C THR A 164 9.66 6.62 16.01
N ALA A 165 10.82 7.13 16.46
CA ALA A 165 12.14 6.56 16.18
C ALA A 165 12.85 6.18 17.50
N THR A 166 13.32 4.91 17.61
CA THR A 166 13.98 4.35 18.81
C THR A 166 15.19 3.49 18.46
#